data_e93c984f25cbcbea5fac55f4ca2fe1fc
#
_entry.id   e93c984f25cbcbea5fac55f4ca2fe1fc
#
_cell.length_a   1.000
_cell.length_b   1.000
_cell.length_c   1.000
_cell.angle_alpha   90.00
_cell.angle_beta   90.00
_cell.angle_gamma   90.00
#
_symmetry.space_group_name_H-M   'P 1'
#
loop_
_entity.id
_entity.type
_entity.pdbx_description
1 polymer ?
#
loop_
_entity_poly.entity_id
_entity_poly.type
_entity_poly.pdbx_seq_one_letter_code
_entity_poly.pdbx_strand_id
1 'polypeptide(L)'
;MSRISKNRKEVLSNVDLTKSYSIEEASSIVKDLSKVKFDESIDLAVRLGVDPKQANQMVRGVASLPHGTGKDVKVLALVTADKEEEATKAGADFVGLDEYIDKIKSGWTEVDVIITMPAVMGKLGALGKVLGPRGLMPNPKSGTVTMDIGKAVGDVKKGKIDFKVDKTGIIHAAIGKVSFDSNKISENANELIQTINKLKPTASKGTYFKSITLSSTMGVGLSIDTNNLI
;
A
#
# COMPACT_ATOMS: atom_id res chain seq x y z
N MET A 1 20.68 6.49 27.59
CA MET A 1 19.34 6.72 26.97
C MET A 1 19.42 7.87 25.98
N SER A 2 18.96 7.70 24.74
CA SER A 2 18.94 8.79 23.76
C SER A 2 17.98 9.90 24.19
N ARG A 3 18.39 11.16 24.01
CA ARG A 3 17.57 12.33 24.40
C ARG A 3 16.36 12.43 23.49
N ILE A 4 15.14 12.32 24.06
CA ILE A 4 13.89 12.51 23.34
C ILE A 4 13.78 13.96 22.86
N SER A 5 13.44 14.19 21.57
CA SER A 5 13.28 15.54 21.01
C SER A 5 12.12 16.29 21.68
N LYS A 6 12.15 17.63 21.64
CA LYS A 6 11.10 18.47 22.23
C LYS A 6 9.72 18.15 21.65
N ASN A 7 9.61 18.05 20.33
CA ASN A 7 8.35 17.73 19.64
C ASN A 7 7.80 16.36 20.08
N ARG A 8 8.66 15.34 20.20
CA ARG A 8 8.21 14.02 20.64
C ARG A 8 7.75 14.01 22.10
N LYS A 9 8.37 14.83 22.99
CA LYS A 9 7.89 14.97 24.37
C LYS A 9 6.50 15.56 24.43
N GLU A 10 6.24 16.59 23.64
CA GLU A 10 4.94 17.26 23.56
C GLU A 10 3.86 16.33 22.99
N VAL A 11 4.18 15.54 21.96
CA VAL A 11 3.26 14.53 21.44
C VAL A 11 2.93 13.48 22.50
N LEU A 12 3.95 12.99 23.24
CA LEU A 12 3.77 11.98 24.28
C LEU A 12 3.00 12.52 25.52
N SER A 13 2.99 13.82 25.75
CA SER A 13 2.17 14.41 26.83
C SER A 13 0.70 14.50 26.47
N ASN A 14 0.36 14.53 25.19
CA ASN A 14 -1.01 14.70 24.70
C ASN A 14 -1.73 13.39 24.40
N VAL A 15 -0.99 12.27 24.34
CA VAL A 15 -1.54 10.96 23.94
C VAL A 15 -1.06 9.86 24.86
N ASP A 16 -1.99 9.04 25.31
CA ASP A 16 -1.71 7.84 26.08
C ASP A 16 -1.48 6.66 25.10
N LEU A 17 -0.23 6.23 24.95
CA LEU A 17 0.15 5.12 24.07
C LEU A 17 -0.24 3.74 24.60
N THR A 18 -0.70 3.65 25.85
CA THR A 18 -1.13 2.38 26.45
C THR A 18 -2.60 2.07 26.14
N LYS A 19 -3.37 3.08 25.74
CA LYS A 19 -4.78 2.97 25.40
C LYS A 19 -4.97 2.48 23.96
N SER A 20 -5.99 1.65 23.74
CA SER A 20 -6.51 1.33 22.42
C SER A 20 -7.60 2.33 22.05
N TYR A 21 -7.54 2.85 20.81
CA TYR A 21 -8.45 3.86 20.29
C TYR A 21 -9.39 3.25 19.25
N SER A 22 -10.55 3.85 19.03
CA SER A 22 -11.33 3.56 17.83
C SER A 22 -10.63 4.10 16.58
N ILE A 23 -10.99 3.59 15.39
CA ILE A 23 -10.38 4.06 14.13
C ILE A 23 -10.65 5.55 13.91
N GLU A 24 -11.85 6.01 14.25
CA GLU A 24 -12.26 7.41 14.09
C GLU A 24 -11.48 8.34 15.03
N GLU A 25 -11.36 7.96 16.31
CA GLU A 25 -10.56 8.71 17.29
C GLU A 25 -9.08 8.74 16.89
N ALA A 26 -8.51 7.57 16.51
CA ALA A 26 -7.13 7.48 16.08
C ALA A 26 -6.84 8.35 14.85
N SER A 27 -7.76 8.37 13.87
CA SER A 27 -7.64 9.19 12.67
C SER A 27 -7.63 10.69 12.98
N SER A 28 -8.44 11.15 13.92
CA SER A 28 -8.46 12.54 14.37
C SER A 28 -7.18 12.88 15.13
N ILE A 29 -6.76 12.04 16.06
CA ILE A 29 -5.55 12.26 16.89
C ILE A 29 -4.29 12.31 16.01
N VAL A 30 -4.13 11.39 15.04
CA VAL A 30 -2.97 11.37 14.13
C VAL A 30 -2.88 12.66 13.34
N LYS A 31 -4.01 13.21 12.89
CA LYS A 31 -4.07 14.47 12.16
C LYS A 31 -3.66 15.66 13.06
N ASP A 32 -4.18 15.73 14.28
CA ASP A 32 -3.90 16.81 15.24
C ASP A 32 -2.44 16.81 15.71
N LEU A 33 -1.81 15.64 15.76
CA LEU A 33 -0.42 15.48 16.19
C LEU A 33 0.61 15.82 15.11
N SER A 34 0.20 15.95 13.85
CA SER A 34 1.11 16.30 12.77
C SER A 34 1.55 17.76 12.89
N LYS A 35 2.87 17.96 13.08
CA LYS A 35 3.51 19.29 13.25
C LYS A 35 4.55 19.60 12.18
N VAL A 36 4.66 18.75 11.17
CA VAL A 36 5.66 18.91 10.11
C VAL A 36 5.14 19.81 8.98
N LYS A 37 6.08 20.33 8.19
CA LYS A 37 5.77 21.27 7.10
C LYS A 37 5.37 20.61 5.79
N PHE A 38 5.53 19.30 5.68
CA PHE A 38 5.14 18.53 4.49
C PHE A 38 3.88 17.71 4.77
N ASP A 39 3.17 17.32 3.73
CA ASP A 39 1.97 16.49 3.85
C ASP A 39 2.36 15.03 4.11
N GLU A 40 2.26 14.62 5.38
CA GLU A 40 2.63 13.28 5.84
C GLU A 40 1.71 12.22 5.23
N SER A 41 2.27 11.05 4.98
CA SER A 41 1.48 9.86 4.71
C SER A 41 0.97 9.26 6.02
N ILE A 42 -0.23 8.70 5.98
CA ILE A 42 -0.80 7.93 7.08
C ILE A 42 -0.70 6.46 6.71
N ASP A 43 0.00 5.71 7.55
CA ASP A 43 0.30 4.31 7.36
C ASP A 43 -0.45 3.46 8.39
N LEU A 44 -1.02 2.35 7.92
CA LEU A 44 -1.64 1.33 8.75
C LEU A 44 -0.72 0.11 8.81
N ALA A 45 -0.29 -0.27 10.00
CA ALA A 45 0.46 -1.49 10.25
C ALA A 45 -0.44 -2.52 10.92
N VAL A 46 -0.66 -3.66 10.26
CA VAL A 46 -1.54 -4.74 10.73
C VAL A 46 -0.72 -5.99 10.99
N ARG A 47 -0.56 -6.35 12.26
CA ARG A 47 0.11 -7.58 12.68
C ARG A 47 -0.88 -8.74 12.67
N LEU A 48 -0.60 -9.74 11.85
CA LEU A 48 -1.43 -10.92 11.69
C LEU A 48 -0.90 -12.12 12.49
N GLY A 49 -1.82 -13.04 12.82
CA GLY A 49 -1.51 -14.33 13.44
C GLY A 49 -1.21 -15.40 12.39
N VAL A 50 -0.31 -15.10 11.45
CA VAL A 50 0.11 -16.01 10.37
C VAL A 50 1.61 -16.28 10.45
N ASP A 51 2.06 -17.40 9.91
CA ASP A 51 3.48 -17.72 9.71
C ASP A 51 3.86 -17.47 8.24
N PRO A 52 4.58 -16.37 7.93
CA PRO A 52 4.94 -16.03 6.56
C PRO A 52 5.94 -17.00 5.92
N LYS A 53 6.58 -17.88 6.69
CA LYS A 53 7.48 -18.92 6.16
C LYS A 53 6.71 -20.01 5.44
N GLN A 54 5.44 -20.19 5.78
CA GLN A 54 4.57 -21.19 5.16
C GLN A 54 3.84 -20.57 3.97
N ALA A 55 4.02 -21.13 2.79
CA ALA A 55 3.43 -20.60 1.55
C ALA A 55 1.89 -20.50 1.58
N ASN A 56 1.22 -21.40 2.31
CA ASN A 56 -0.23 -21.45 2.50
C ASN A 56 -0.76 -20.39 3.50
N GLN A 57 0.11 -19.75 4.28
CA GLN A 57 -0.24 -18.69 5.22
C GLN A 57 0.21 -17.29 4.74
N MET A 58 0.80 -17.20 3.56
CA MET A 58 1.22 -15.92 3.01
C MET A 58 0.02 -15.13 2.49
N VAL A 59 -0.34 -14.07 3.21
CA VAL A 59 -1.40 -13.13 2.81
C VAL A 59 -0.83 -12.10 1.84
N ARG A 60 -1.41 -12.03 0.67
CA ARG A 60 -1.13 -11.01 -0.34
C ARG A 60 -2.43 -10.70 -1.07
N GLY A 61 -2.69 -9.43 -1.31
CA GLY A 61 -3.89 -9.00 -1.99
C GLY A 61 -3.82 -7.57 -2.47
N VAL A 62 -4.96 -7.10 -2.88
CA VAL A 62 -5.18 -5.75 -3.37
C VAL A 62 -6.38 -5.17 -2.66
N ALA A 63 -6.27 -3.94 -2.22
CA ALA A 63 -7.38 -3.16 -1.69
C ALA A 63 -7.63 -1.95 -2.59
N SER A 64 -8.90 -1.65 -2.84
CA SER A 64 -9.31 -0.45 -3.56
C SER A 64 -9.80 0.55 -2.52
N LEU A 65 -9.01 1.59 -2.29
CA LEU A 65 -9.36 2.62 -1.31
C LEU A 65 -10.40 3.57 -1.90
N PRO A 66 -11.55 3.81 -1.24
CA PRO A 66 -12.61 4.65 -1.77
C PRO A 66 -12.18 6.09 -2.03
N HIS A 67 -11.27 6.62 -1.22
CA HIS A 67 -10.76 7.99 -1.34
C HIS A 67 -9.34 8.07 -1.93
N GLY A 68 -8.80 6.93 -2.41
CA GLY A 68 -7.43 6.86 -2.90
C GLY A 68 -6.39 7.04 -1.80
N THR A 69 -5.12 7.14 -2.20
CA THR A 69 -3.98 7.33 -1.28
C THR A 69 -3.53 8.80 -1.19
N GLY A 70 -4.04 9.68 -2.04
CA GLY A 70 -3.57 11.07 -2.16
C GLY A 70 -2.15 11.23 -2.72
N LYS A 71 -1.60 10.16 -3.31
CA LYS A 71 -0.33 10.19 -4.03
C LYS A 71 -0.58 10.12 -5.53
N ASP A 72 0.06 11.01 -6.28
CA ASP A 72 0.09 10.92 -7.74
C ASP A 72 1.00 9.75 -8.15
N VAL A 73 0.37 8.65 -8.56
CA VAL A 73 1.05 7.41 -8.92
C VAL A 73 1.48 7.47 -10.38
N LYS A 74 2.79 7.37 -10.63
CA LYS A 74 3.35 7.27 -11.99
C LYS A 74 3.22 5.84 -12.50
N VAL A 75 2.41 5.66 -13.53
CA VAL A 75 2.10 4.36 -14.12
C VAL A 75 2.83 4.16 -15.44
N LEU A 76 3.62 3.09 -15.53
CA LEU A 76 4.22 2.61 -16.77
C LEU A 76 3.41 1.43 -17.32
N ALA A 77 2.89 1.58 -18.53
CA ALA A 77 2.24 0.50 -19.25
C ALA A 77 3.21 -0.15 -20.25
N LEU A 78 3.62 -1.39 -19.98
CA LEU A 78 4.44 -2.19 -20.90
C LEU A 78 3.53 -3.07 -21.74
N VAL A 79 3.19 -2.58 -22.93
CA VAL A 79 2.19 -3.16 -23.83
C VAL A 79 2.73 -3.26 -25.25
N THR A 80 2.06 -4.07 -26.07
CA THR A 80 2.31 -4.10 -27.51
C THR A 80 1.69 -2.88 -28.20
N ALA A 81 2.18 -2.53 -29.39
CA ALA A 81 1.73 -1.36 -30.15
C ALA A 81 0.18 -1.26 -30.28
N ASP A 82 -0.48 -2.40 -30.40
CA ASP A 82 -1.95 -2.47 -30.51
C ASP A 82 -2.70 -1.91 -29.29
N LYS A 83 -2.06 -1.91 -28.10
CA LYS A 83 -2.66 -1.49 -26.83
C LYS A 83 -2.11 -0.16 -26.29
N GLU A 84 -1.19 0.48 -27.00
CA GLU A 84 -0.58 1.75 -26.57
C GLU A 84 -1.60 2.89 -26.53
N GLU A 85 -2.49 2.96 -27.51
CA GLU A 85 -3.56 3.96 -27.53
C GLU A 85 -4.53 3.79 -26.35
N GLU A 86 -4.88 2.54 -26.02
CA GLU A 86 -5.77 2.24 -24.89
C GLU A 86 -5.13 2.69 -23.56
N ALA A 87 -3.84 2.36 -23.36
CA ALA A 87 -3.08 2.76 -22.17
C ALA A 87 -2.97 4.29 -22.04
N THR A 88 -2.69 4.97 -23.13
CA THR A 88 -2.58 6.44 -23.17
C THR A 88 -3.92 7.10 -22.87
N LYS A 89 -5.02 6.64 -23.47
CA LYS A 89 -6.39 7.13 -23.21
C LYS A 89 -6.82 6.90 -21.76
N ALA A 90 -6.34 5.82 -21.12
CA ALA A 90 -6.60 5.53 -19.72
C ALA A 90 -5.77 6.40 -18.75
N GLY A 91 -4.81 7.17 -19.26
CA GLY A 91 -3.99 8.11 -18.48
C GLY A 91 -2.70 7.49 -17.93
N ALA A 92 -2.12 6.47 -18.56
CA ALA A 92 -0.77 6.02 -18.21
C ALA A 92 0.25 7.13 -18.51
N ASP A 93 1.21 7.32 -17.60
CA ASP A 93 2.22 8.39 -17.73
C ASP A 93 3.31 8.00 -18.72
N PHE A 94 3.61 6.71 -18.80
CA PHE A 94 4.58 6.15 -19.73
C PHE A 94 3.99 4.93 -20.40
N VAL A 95 4.11 4.86 -21.72
CA VAL A 95 3.60 3.76 -22.53
C VAL A 95 4.66 3.34 -23.55
N GLY A 96 4.85 2.04 -23.73
CA GLY A 96 5.80 1.49 -24.69
C GLY A 96 6.31 0.12 -24.26
N LEU A 97 7.20 -0.48 -25.01
CA LEU A 97 7.73 -1.82 -24.71
C LEU A 97 9.26 -1.85 -24.66
N ASP A 98 9.91 -2.00 -25.81
CA ASP A 98 11.36 -2.32 -25.86
C ASP A 98 12.21 -1.13 -25.37
N GLU A 99 11.82 0.10 -25.65
CA GLU A 99 12.50 1.30 -25.15
C GLU A 99 12.58 1.35 -23.62
N TYR A 100 11.46 1.06 -22.94
CA TYR A 100 11.41 1.09 -21.47
C TYR A 100 12.09 -0.13 -20.87
N ILE A 101 12.08 -1.27 -21.54
CA ILE A 101 12.87 -2.44 -21.12
C ILE A 101 14.36 -2.09 -21.09
N ASP A 102 14.88 -1.39 -22.10
CA ASP A 102 16.28 -1.00 -22.15
C ASP A 102 16.61 0.13 -21.16
N LYS A 103 15.70 1.11 -20.97
CA LYS A 103 15.82 2.10 -19.90
C LYS A 103 15.87 1.47 -18.52
N ILE A 104 15.03 0.48 -18.22
CA ILE A 104 15.03 -0.24 -16.94
C ILE A 104 16.32 -1.04 -16.75
N LYS A 105 16.85 -1.68 -17.81
CA LYS A 105 18.17 -2.35 -17.77
C LYS A 105 19.29 -1.38 -17.41
N SER A 106 19.23 -0.14 -17.91
CA SER A 106 20.19 0.92 -17.57
C SER A 106 20.01 1.52 -16.18
N GLY A 107 18.97 1.08 -15.42
CA GLY A 107 18.74 1.48 -14.04
C GLY A 107 17.63 2.53 -13.85
N TRP A 108 16.92 2.94 -14.90
CA TRP A 108 15.79 3.84 -14.77
C TRP A 108 14.61 3.15 -14.07
N THR A 109 14.10 3.76 -13.02
CA THR A 109 13.00 3.22 -12.20
C THR A 109 12.15 4.35 -11.59
N GLU A 110 11.94 5.43 -12.32
CA GLU A 110 11.16 6.61 -11.87
C GLU A 110 9.65 6.41 -12.03
N VAL A 111 9.18 5.20 -11.72
CA VAL A 111 7.78 4.80 -11.79
C VAL A 111 7.36 4.11 -10.48
N ASP A 112 6.09 4.24 -10.14
CA ASP A 112 5.53 3.64 -8.93
C ASP A 112 4.87 2.28 -9.22
N VAL A 113 4.23 2.13 -10.38
CA VAL A 113 3.54 0.90 -10.78
C VAL A 113 3.81 0.57 -12.24
N ILE A 114 4.06 -0.71 -12.51
CA ILE A 114 4.22 -1.23 -13.87
C ILE A 114 3.03 -2.15 -14.16
N ILE A 115 2.30 -1.85 -15.23
CA ILE A 115 1.20 -2.66 -15.73
C ILE A 115 1.64 -3.30 -17.04
N THR A 116 1.32 -4.56 -17.25
CA THR A 116 1.74 -5.29 -18.44
C THR A 116 0.72 -6.34 -18.89
N MET A 117 0.93 -6.85 -20.09
CA MET A 117 0.17 -7.98 -20.63
C MET A 117 0.88 -9.31 -20.34
N PRO A 118 0.15 -10.43 -20.21
CA PRO A 118 0.74 -11.75 -20.02
C PRO A 118 1.78 -12.11 -21.10
N ALA A 119 1.53 -11.70 -22.35
CA ALA A 119 2.43 -11.96 -23.48
C ALA A 119 3.82 -11.31 -23.31
N VAL A 120 3.91 -10.17 -22.61
CA VAL A 120 5.14 -9.40 -22.41
C VAL A 120 5.93 -9.90 -21.19
N MET A 121 5.31 -10.67 -20.29
CA MET A 121 5.95 -11.15 -19.05
C MET A 121 7.24 -11.94 -19.29
N GLY A 122 7.34 -12.68 -20.40
CA GLY A 122 8.57 -13.40 -20.77
C GLY A 122 9.77 -12.47 -20.94
N LYS A 123 9.60 -11.31 -21.56
CA LYS A 123 10.64 -10.28 -21.72
C LYS A 123 11.01 -9.63 -20.38
N LEU A 124 10.02 -9.42 -19.49
CA LEU A 124 10.21 -8.81 -18.17
C LEU A 124 10.93 -9.73 -17.17
N GLY A 125 10.92 -11.03 -17.37
CA GLY A 125 11.63 -11.99 -16.52
C GLY A 125 13.10 -11.65 -16.35
N ALA A 126 13.76 -11.18 -17.41
CA ALA A 126 15.16 -10.75 -17.38
C ALA A 126 15.40 -9.52 -16.47
N LEU A 127 14.37 -8.69 -16.26
CA LEU A 127 14.43 -7.48 -15.42
C LEU A 127 14.14 -7.76 -13.94
N GLY A 128 13.81 -9.00 -13.58
CA GLY A 128 13.46 -9.38 -12.21
C GLY A 128 14.52 -9.02 -11.16
N LYS A 129 15.81 -8.98 -11.54
CA LYS A 129 16.92 -8.56 -10.68
C LYS A 129 16.86 -7.06 -10.31
N VAL A 130 16.31 -6.22 -11.20
CA VAL A 130 16.19 -4.76 -11.01
C VAL A 130 14.85 -4.41 -10.38
N LEU A 131 13.76 -4.95 -10.91
CA LEU A 131 12.38 -4.62 -10.50
C LEU A 131 11.98 -5.35 -9.21
N GLY A 132 12.49 -6.57 -8.98
CA GLY A 132 12.12 -7.39 -7.81
C GLY A 132 12.40 -6.72 -6.46
N PRO A 133 13.65 -6.28 -6.18
CA PRO A 133 13.99 -5.62 -4.91
C PRO A 133 13.22 -4.33 -4.65
N ARG A 134 12.78 -3.64 -5.71
CA ARG A 134 12.01 -2.39 -5.64
C ARG A 134 10.49 -2.59 -5.54
N GLY A 135 10.02 -3.85 -5.61
CA GLY A 135 8.59 -4.15 -5.60
C GLY A 135 7.83 -3.78 -6.88
N LEU A 136 8.54 -3.36 -7.94
CA LEU A 136 7.95 -2.92 -9.21
C LEU A 136 7.60 -4.07 -10.17
N MET A 137 7.94 -5.31 -9.81
CA MET A 137 7.68 -6.46 -10.69
C MET A 137 6.18 -6.73 -10.82
N PRO A 138 5.62 -6.67 -12.03
CA PRO A 138 4.20 -6.96 -12.25
C PRO A 138 3.81 -8.36 -11.79
N ASN A 139 2.61 -8.50 -11.24
CA ASN A 139 2.12 -9.77 -10.74
C ASN A 139 0.63 -9.95 -11.05
N PRO A 140 0.21 -11.13 -11.56
CA PRO A 140 -1.21 -11.41 -11.81
C PRO A 140 -2.08 -11.28 -10.57
N LYS A 141 -1.56 -11.65 -9.38
CA LYS A 141 -2.32 -11.57 -8.11
C LYS A 141 -2.60 -10.13 -7.66
N SER A 142 -1.76 -9.16 -8.05
CA SER A 142 -1.99 -7.73 -7.80
C SER A 142 -2.77 -7.05 -8.94
N GLY A 143 -3.18 -7.81 -9.97
CA GLY A 143 -3.93 -7.28 -11.10
C GLY A 143 -3.13 -6.33 -11.99
N THR A 144 -1.80 -6.31 -11.85
CA THR A 144 -0.88 -5.52 -12.69
C THR A 144 -0.49 -6.24 -13.98
N VAL A 145 -0.88 -7.52 -14.12
CA VAL A 145 -0.76 -8.31 -15.36
C VAL A 145 -2.16 -8.66 -15.83
N THR A 146 -2.64 -7.97 -16.86
CA THR A 146 -4.00 -8.11 -17.38
C THR A 146 -4.07 -7.86 -18.88
N MET A 147 -5.15 -8.31 -19.52
CA MET A 147 -5.46 -7.98 -20.91
C MET A 147 -6.19 -6.63 -21.03
N ASP A 148 -6.90 -6.20 -19.97
CA ASP A 148 -7.66 -4.96 -19.91
C ASP A 148 -6.79 -3.85 -19.28
N ILE A 149 -5.89 -3.30 -20.08
CA ILE A 149 -4.91 -2.28 -19.62
C ILE A 149 -5.61 -1.01 -19.16
N GLY A 150 -6.61 -0.54 -19.91
CA GLY A 150 -7.32 0.69 -19.59
C GLY A 150 -7.98 0.66 -18.21
N LYS A 151 -8.65 -0.46 -17.88
CA LYS A 151 -9.25 -0.64 -16.56
C LYS A 151 -8.20 -0.70 -15.46
N ALA A 152 -7.10 -1.45 -15.68
CA ALA A 152 -6.05 -1.57 -14.67
C ALA A 152 -5.37 -0.23 -14.35
N VAL A 153 -5.06 0.59 -15.37
CA VAL A 153 -4.50 1.93 -15.19
C VAL A 153 -5.48 2.83 -14.41
N GLY A 154 -6.77 2.80 -14.80
CA GLY A 154 -7.81 3.57 -14.11
C GLY A 154 -7.97 3.16 -12.64
N ASP A 155 -7.95 1.87 -12.32
CA ASP A 155 -8.04 1.35 -10.96
C ASP A 155 -6.85 1.79 -10.10
N VAL A 156 -5.62 1.69 -10.63
CA VAL A 156 -4.40 2.12 -9.93
C VAL A 156 -4.44 3.62 -9.64
N LYS A 157 -4.85 4.45 -10.61
CA LYS A 157 -5.00 5.89 -10.41
C LYS A 157 -6.12 6.27 -9.44
N LYS A 158 -7.14 5.42 -9.30
CA LYS A 158 -8.22 5.58 -8.31
C LYS A 158 -7.82 5.18 -6.89
N GLY A 159 -6.61 4.68 -6.68
CA GLY A 159 -6.11 4.33 -5.34
C GLY A 159 -6.16 2.84 -5.01
N LYS A 160 -6.04 2.00 -6.00
CA LYS A 160 -5.81 0.58 -5.81
C LYS A 160 -4.39 0.36 -5.30
N ILE A 161 -4.26 -0.20 -4.10
CA ILE A 161 -2.98 -0.54 -3.49
C ILE A 161 -2.79 -2.04 -3.41
N ASP A 162 -1.57 -2.51 -3.60
CA ASP A 162 -1.21 -3.89 -3.30
C ASP A 162 -0.55 -3.97 -1.91
N PHE A 163 -0.81 -5.06 -1.21
CA PHE A 163 -0.21 -5.34 0.07
C PHE A 163 0.25 -6.79 0.18
N LYS A 164 1.28 -6.99 0.97
CA LYS A 164 1.87 -8.29 1.22
C LYS A 164 2.34 -8.36 2.66
N VAL A 165 2.13 -9.51 3.29
CA VAL A 165 2.73 -9.81 4.61
C VAL A 165 4.24 -9.86 4.49
N ASP A 166 4.95 -9.19 5.38
CA ASP A 166 6.40 -9.25 5.51
C ASP A 166 6.87 -10.53 6.23
N LYS A 167 8.17 -10.67 6.45
CA LYS A 167 8.78 -11.83 7.12
C LYS A 167 8.39 -11.94 8.61
N THR A 168 7.87 -10.87 9.20
CA THR A 168 7.48 -10.79 10.63
C THR A 168 5.97 -10.97 10.85
N GLY A 169 5.20 -11.15 9.78
CA GLY A 169 3.76 -11.35 9.84
C GLY A 169 2.98 -10.03 9.88
N ILE A 170 3.58 -8.92 9.45
CA ILE A 170 2.97 -7.59 9.45
C ILE A 170 2.67 -7.16 8.01
N ILE A 171 1.52 -6.51 7.81
CA ILE A 171 1.18 -5.78 6.59
C ILE A 171 1.39 -4.31 6.88
N HIS A 172 2.08 -3.61 5.99
CA HIS A 172 2.23 -2.17 5.99
C HIS A 172 1.58 -1.61 4.73
N ALA A 173 0.69 -0.63 4.90
CA ALA A 173 0.01 0.01 3.78
C ALA A 173 -0.26 1.49 4.07
N ALA A 174 0.05 2.36 3.12
CA ALA A 174 -0.34 3.76 3.17
C ALA A 174 -1.83 3.88 2.80
N ILE A 175 -2.62 4.50 3.67
CA ILE A 175 -4.07 4.64 3.52
C ILE A 175 -4.52 6.05 3.16
N GLY A 176 -3.61 7.03 3.21
CA GLY A 176 -3.95 8.41 2.88
C GLY A 176 -2.87 9.40 3.27
N LYS A 177 -3.25 10.66 3.26
CA LYS A 177 -2.44 11.81 3.65
C LYS A 177 -3.07 12.52 4.85
N VAL A 178 -2.26 13.25 5.62
CA VAL A 178 -2.74 14.08 6.74
C VAL A 178 -3.68 15.20 6.25
N SER A 179 -3.53 15.64 5.01
CA SER A 179 -4.45 16.59 4.36
C SER A 179 -5.88 16.07 4.18
N PHE A 180 -6.10 14.75 4.28
CA PHE A 180 -7.44 14.15 4.19
C PHE A 180 -8.27 14.46 5.43
N ASP A 181 -9.60 14.42 5.28
CA ASP A 181 -10.50 14.45 6.42
C ASP A 181 -10.40 13.15 7.23
N SER A 182 -10.59 13.25 8.56
CA SER A 182 -10.54 12.08 9.46
C SER A 182 -11.50 10.96 9.03
N ASN A 183 -12.69 11.32 8.52
CA ASN A 183 -13.68 10.36 8.02
C ASN A 183 -13.14 9.58 6.80
N LYS A 184 -12.46 10.24 5.86
CA LYS A 184 -11.87 9.58 4.69
C LYS A 184 -10.75 8.61 5.08
N ILE A 185 -9.96 8.97 6.10
CA ILE A 185 -8.91 8.12 6.63
C ILE A 185 -9.52 6.88 7.30
N SER A 186 -10.58 7.06 8.11
CA SER A 186 -11.27 5.95 8.78
C SER A 186 -11.95 5.01 7.79
N GLU A 187 -12.59 5.52 6.72
CA GLU A 187 -13.20 4.71 5.67
C GLU A 187 -12.15 3.89 4.90
N ASN A 188 -11.03 4.51 4.53
CA ASN A 188 -9.91 3.82 3.87
C ASN A 188 -9.32 2.73 4.78
N ALA A 189 -9.15 3.01 6.08
CA ALA A 189 -8.65 2.04 7.05
C ALA A 189 -9.60 0.84 7.18
N ASN A 190 -10.90 1.11 7.31
CA ASN A 190 -11.93 0.08 7.41
C ASN A 190 -11.96 -0.83 6.16
N GLU A 191 -11.92 -0.25 4.95
CA GLU A 191 -11.91 -1.03 3.71
C GLU A 191 -10.67 -1.93 3.60
N LEU A 192 -9.50 -1.41 3.98
CA LEU A 192 -8.28 -2.21 4.02
C LEU A 192 -8.38 -3.37 5.01
N ILE A 193 -8.86 -3.12 6.24
CA ILE A 193 -9.03 -4.15 7.28
C ILE A 193 -10.04 -5.21 6.83
N GLN A 194 -11.16 -4.81 6.26
CA GLN A 194 -12.16 -5.74 5.72
C GLN A 194 -11.59 -6.61 4.60
N THR A 195 -10.81 -6.00 3.68
CA THR A 195 -10.15 -6.74 2.60
C THR A 195 -9.14 -7.75 3.14
N ILE A 196 -8.34 -7.37 4.15
CA ILE A 196 -7.42 -8.30 4.82
C ILE A 196 -8.19 -9.43 5.52
N ASN A 197 -9.33 -9.14 6.14
CA ASN A 197 -10.16 -10.16 6.80
C ASN A 197 -10.74 -11.16 5.79
N LYS A 198 -11.22 -10.69 4.63
CA LYS A 198 -11.70 -11.55 3.54
C LYS A 198 -10.63 -12.51 3.01
N LEU A 199 -9.35 -12.12 3.10
CA LEU A 199 -8.20 -12.90 2.64
C LEU A 199 -7.60 -13.81 3.73
N LYS A 200 -8.28 -14.00 4.87
CA LYS A 200 -7.82 -14.85 5.95
C LYS A 200 -7.58 -16.29 5.45
N PRO A 201 -6.36 -16.83 5.59
CA PRO A 201 -6.07 -18.20 5.21
C PRO A 201 -6.80 -19.20 6.11
N THR A 202 -7.32 -20.29 5.56
CA THR A 202 -7.96 -21.38 6.32
C THR A 202 -6.98 -22.08 7.27
N ALA A 203 -5.69 -22.04 6.95
CA ALA A 203 -4.61 -22.60 7.77
C ALA A 203 -4.26 -21.73 9.00
N SER A 204 -4.75 -20.50 9.08
CA SER A 204 -4.51 -19.62 10.24
C SER A 204 -5.34 -20.06 11.43
N LYS A 205 -4.68 -20.44 12.53
CA LYS A 205 -5.31 -20.84 13.79
C LYS A 205 -5.21 -19.71 14.82
N GLY A 206 -6.23 -19.57 15.66
CA GLY A 206 -6.25 -18.55 16.73
C GLY A 206 -6.63 -17.16 16.26
N THR A 207 -6.18 -16.14 17.01
CA THR A 207 -6.47 -14.73 16.74
C THR A 207 -5.78 -14.27 15.48
N TYR A 208 -6.55 -13.83 14.48
CA TYR A 208 -6.02 -13.39 13.18
C TYR A 208 -5.40 -12.01 13.25
N PHE A 209 -6.12 -11.02 13.78
CA PHE A 209 -5.59 -9.68 14.03
C PHE A 209 -4.96 -9.63 15.43
N LYS A 210 -3.63 -9.56 15.49
CA LYS A 210 -2.91 -9.46 16.79
C LYS A 210 -2.81 -8.02 17.27
N SER A 211 -2.50 -7.10 16.39
CA SER A 211 -2.48 -5.67 16.67
C SER A 211 -2.62 -4.87 15.39
N ILE A 212 -3.27 -3.74 15.48
CA ILE A 212 -3.40 -2.76 14.40
C ILE A 212 -2.89 -1.44 14.94
N THR A 213 -2.04 -0.77 14.17
CA THR A 213 -1.43 0.50 14.57
C THR A 213 -1.55 1.49 13.42
N LEU A 214 -2.05 2.68 13.72
CA LEU A 214 -2.15 3.81 12.81
C LEU A 214 -1.06 4.82 13.16
N SER A 215 -0.34 5.33 12.17
CA SER A 215 0.71 6.33 12.38
C SER A 215 0.84 7.27 11.20
N SER A 216 1.25 8.52 11.44
CA SER A 216 1.79 9.38 10.38
C SER A 216 3.28 9.16 10.22
N THR A 217 3.87 9.66 9.11
CA THR A 217 5.28 9.44 8.74
C THR A 217 6.25 9.80 9.87
N MET A 218 6.04 10.93 10.56
CA MET A 218 6.89 11.39 11.66
C MET A 218 6.22 11.30 13.03
N GLY A 219 4.99 10.80 13.07
CA GLY A 219 4.16 10.70 14.27
C GLY A 219 4.49 9.51 15.16
N VAL A 220 3.61 9.29 16.13
CA VAL A 220 3.62 8.12 17.00
C VAL A 220 2.59 7.11 16.51
N GLY A 221 2.83 5.82 16.75
CA GLY A 221 1.87 4.78 16.43
C GLY A 221 0.77 4.70 17.49
N LEU A 222 -0.48 4.81 17.06
CA LEU A 222 -1.66 4.65 17.90
C LEU A 222 -2.22 3.23 17.74
N SER A 223 -2.39 2.53 18.86
CA SER A 223 -3.00 1.20 18.85
C SER A 223 -4.50 1.31 18.64
N ILE A 224 -5.03 0.54 17.69
CA ILE A 224 -6.46 0.46 17.38
C ILE A 224 -7.06 -0.75 18.09
N ASP A 225 -8.27 -0.57 18.64
CA ASP A 225 -9.02 -1.67 19.24
C ASP A 225 -9.46 -2.65 18.15
N THR A 226 -9.03 -3.91 18.30
CA THR A 226 -9.33 -4.99 17.34
C THR A 226 -10.65 -5.69 17.64
N ASN A 227 -11.24 -5.51 18.84
CA ASN A 227 -12.46 -6.21 19.24
C ASN A 227 -13.70 -5.74 18.51
N ASN A 228 -13.73 -4.48 18.09
CA ASN A 228 -14.87 -3.85 17.41
C ASN A 228 -14.78 -3.89 15.88
N LEU A 229 -13.78 -4.60 15.31
CA LEU A 229 -13.49 -4.60 13.85
C LEU A 229 -13.96 -5.89 13.14
N ILE A 230 -14.56 -6.84 13.88
CA ILE A 230 -14.98 -8.15 13.37
C ILE A 230 -16.50 -8.30 13.47
#